data_7aebf9fe680f31fab107c2e0fd02c221
#
_entry.id   7aebf9fe680f31fab107c2e0fd02c221
#
_cell.length_a   1.000
_cell.length_b   1.000
_cell.length_c   1.000
_cell.angle_alpha   90.00
_cell.angle_beta   90.00
_cell.angle_gamma   90.00
#
_symmetry.space_group_name_H-M   'P 1'
#
loop_
_entity.id
_entity.type
_entity.pdbx_description
1 polymer ?
#
loop_
_entity_poly.entity_id
_entity_poly.type
_entity_poly.pdbx_seq_one_letter_code
_entity_poly.pdbx_strand_id
1 'polypeptide(L)'
;RYYPLFLSIMSNQTLNKLSEETKEKIFELNDSYNVNELDLLTFIGEHGEDNFNKYANTYYELLENYNQEVIDDWLDIFRIEDIENLEENYHDQWDSGADFAENFCNDCGYIPKDMPTWIKIDWEETWKDGFSWDYTISDNGHVFNTSW
;
A
#
# COMPACT_ATOMS: atom_id res chain seq x y z
N ARG A 1 -4.77 -19.34 12.08
CA ARG A 1 -4.73 -18.00 12.69
C ARG A 1 -5.30 -18.04 14.09
N TYR A 2 -4.56 -17.47 15.04
CA TYR A 2 -4.97 -17.43 16.45
C TYR A 2 -5.45 -16.02 16.83
N TYR A 3 -6.65 -15.95 17.38
CA TYR A 3 -7.17 -14.75 18.01
C TYR A 3 -7.38 -15.00 19.51
N PRO A 4 -7.08 -14.04 20.39
CA PRO A 4 -7.52 -14.13 21.77
C PRO A 4 -9.02 -14.35 21.83
N LEU A 5 -9.49 -15.20 22.77
CA LEU A 5 -10.89 -15.57 22.89
C LEU A 5 -11.84 -14.35 22.95
N PHE A 6 -11.41 -13.30 23.63
CA PHE A 6 -12.18 -12.06 23.76
C PHE A 6 -12.42 -11.38 22.40
N LEU A 7 -11.37 -11.24 21.57
CA LEU A 7 -11.47 -10.65 20.23
C LEU A 7 -12.32 -11.53 19.31
N SER A 8 -12.18 -12.83 19.41
CA SER A 8 -12.98 -13.78 18.63
C SER A 8 -14.48 -13.65 18.93
N ILE A 9 -14.86 -13.50 20.20
CA ILE A 9 -16.26 -13.30 20.61
C ILE A 9 -16.79 -11.96 20.09
N MET A 10 -16.03 -10.89 20.23
CA MET A 10 -16.42 -9.56 19.71
C MET A 10 -16.60 -9.57 18.20
N SER A 11 -15.65 -10.18 17.48
CA SER A 11 -15.72 -10.33 16.02
C SER A 11 -16.98 -11.09 15.60
N ASN A 12 -17.31 -12.18 16.28
CA ASN A 12 -18.50 -12.97 15.99
C ASN A 12 -19.79 -12.17 16.20
N GLN A 13 -19.89 -11.40 17.28
CA GLN A 13 -21.06 -10.56 17.55
C GLN A 13 -21.23 -9.46 16.50
N THR A 14 -20.14 -8.85 16.06
CA THR A 14 -20.15 -7.82 15.01
C THR A 14 -20.50 -8.44 13.67
N LEU A 15 -19.89 -9.56 13.32
CA LEU A 15 -20.16 -10.29 12.07
C LEU A 15 -21.64 -10.68 11.94
N ASN A 16 -22.27 -11.13 13.00
CA ASN A 16 -23.67 -11.56 12.98
C ASN A 16 -24.67 -10.45 12.64
N LYS A 17 -24.29 -9.19 12.73
CA LYS A 17 -25.10 -8.03 12.39
C LYS A 17 -24.97 -7.57 10.95
N LEU A 18 -24.00 -8.12 10.21
CA LEU A 18 -23.67 -7.71 8.85
C LEU A 18 -24.45 -8.54 7.82
N SER A 19 -24.60 -8.01 6.62
CA SER A 19 -25.15 -8.76 5.49
C SER A 19 -24.28 -9.96 5.13
N GLU A 20 -24.88 -10.99 4.51
CA GLU A 20 -24.13 -12.17 4.05
C GLU A 20 -23.05 -11.80 3.02
N GLU A 21 -23.34 -10.88 2.13
CA GLU A 21 -22.38 -10.39 1.14
C GLU A 21 -21.14 -9.77 1.83
N THR A 22 -21.34 -8.94 2.82
CA THR A 22 -20.26 -8.33 3.59
C THR A 22 -19.44 -9.37 4.35
N LYS A 23 -20.11 -10.35 4.96
CA LYS A 23 -19.42 -11.46 5.64
C LYS A 23 -18.53 -12.26 4.71
N GLU A 24 -19.00 -12.57 3.52
CA GLU A 24 -18.22 -13.28 2.51
C GLU A 24 -16.99 -12.50 2.09
N LYS A 25 -17.11 -11.19 1.87
CA LYS A 25 -15.97 -10.33 1.54
C LYS A 25 -14.95 -10.25 2.66
N ILE A 26 -15.38 -10.12 3.90
CA ILE A 26 -14.48 -10.14 5.08
C ILE A 26 -13.72 -11.45 5.11
N PHE A 27 -14.43 -12.58 4.98
CA PHE A 27 -13.82 -13.90 5.00
C PHE A 27 -12.79 -14.05 3.88
N GLU A 28 -13.13 -13.68 2.66
CA GLU A 28 -12.24 -13.78 1.51
C GLU A 28 -10.99 -12.89 1.66
N LEU A 29 -11.17 -11.63 2.02
CA LEU A 29 -10.04 -10.71 2.21
C LEU A 29 -9.12 -11.18 3.33
N ASN A 30 -9.68 -11.72 4.39
CA ASN A 30 -8.90 -12.24 5.50
C ASN A 30 -8.21 -13.57 5.17
N ASP A 31 -8.94 -14.52 4.62
CA ASP A 31 -8.45 -15.88 4.39
C ASP A 31 -7.55 -15.97 3.15
N SER A 32 -8.00 -15.45 2.03
CA SER A 32 -7.29 -15.56 0.74
C SER A 32 -6.21 -14.51 0.54
N TYR A 33 -6.41 -13.31 1.07
CA TYR A 33 -5.50 -12.16 0.84
C TYR A 33 -4.83 -11.67 2.12
N ASN A 34 -5.03 -12.36 3.22
CA ASN A 34 -4.38 -12.09 4.50
C ASN A 34 -4.56 -10.67 5.06
N VAL A 35 -5.64 -10.00 4.70
CA VAL A 35 -6.00 -8.72 5.30
C VAL A 35 -6.50 -8.96 6.73
N ASN A 36 -6.05 -8.16 7.67
CA ASN A 36 -6.38 -8.34 9.09
C ASN A 36 -7.88 -8.17 9.34
N GLU A 37 -8.54 -9.19 9.90
CA GLU A 37 -9.98 -9.17 10.18
C GLU A 37 -10.38 -8.03 11.11
N LEU A 38 -9.59 -7.75 12.14
CA LEU A 38 -9.87 -6.66 13.07
C LEU A 38 -9.84 -5.30 12.36
N ASP A 39 -8.91 -5.10 11.44
CA ASP A 39 -8.84 -3.87 10.65
C ASP A 39 -10.08 -3.72 9.75
N LEU A 40 -10.54 -4.81 9.15
CA LEU A 40 -11.76 -4.80 8.33
C LEU A 40 -13.00 -4.46 9.16
N LEU A 41 -13.14 -5.06 10.33
CA LEU A 41 -14.26 -4.80 11.24
C LEU A 41 -14.21 -3.38 11.80
N THR A 42 -13.02 -2.88 12.12
CA THR A 42 -12.83 -1.50 12.57
C THR A 42 -13.23 -0.51 11.47
N PHE A 43 -12.83 -0.78 10.22
CA PHE A 43 -13.24 0.02 9.07
C PHE A 43 -14.76 0.10 8.95
N ILE A 44 -15.44 -1.03 9.04
CA ILE A 44 -16.92 -1.08 8.99
C ILE A 44 -17.52 -0.27 10.13
N GLY A 45 -16.98 -0.39 11.33
CA GLY A 45 -17.46 0.36 12.49
C GLY A 45 -17.31 1.89 12.33
N GLU A 46 -16.26 2.33 11.70
CA GLU A 46 -15.94 3.75 11.49
C GLU A 46 -16.65 4.33 10.26
N HIS A 47 -16.78 3.56 9.18
CA HIS A 47 -17.20 4.06 7.86
C HIS A 47 -18.47 3.43 7.31
N GLY A 48 -18.96 2.35 7.92
CA GLY A 48 -20.17 1.65 7.51
C GLY A 48 -19.96 0.59 6.44
N GLU A 49 -20.97 -0.27 6.27
CA GLU A 49 -20.95 -1.40 5.35
C GLU A 49 -20.83 -1.00 3.88
N ASP A 50 -21.51 0.08 3.48
CA ASP A 50 -21.48 0.54 2.09
C ASP A 50 -20.08 1.00 1.69
N ASN A 51 -19.38 1.70 2.57
CA ASN A 51 -17.99 2.12 2.34
C ASN A 51 -17.04 0.94 2.36
N PHE A 52 -17.29 -0.06 3.22
CA PHE A 52 -16.52 -1.31 3.21
C PHE A 52 -16.68 -2.04 1.87
N ASN A 53 -17.88 -2.11 1.31
CA ASN A 53 -18.11 -2.75 0.02
C ASN A 53 -17.38 -2.03 -1.12
N LYS A 54 -17.32 -0.70 -1.07
CA LYS A 54 -16.47 0.08 -1.99
C LYS A 54 -14.99 -0.27 -1.83
N TYR A 55 -14.52 -0.33 -0.60
CA TYR A 55 -13.13 -0.73 -0.30
C TYR A 55 -12.82 -2.11 -0.88
N ALA A 56 -13.68 -3.08 -0.64
CA ALA A 56 -13.49 -4.44 -1.14
C ALA A 56 -13.44 -4.47 -2.68
N ASN A 57 -14.32 -3.73 -3.34
CA ASN A 57 -14.32 -3.62 -4.80
C ASN A 57 -13.03 -2.99 -5.33
N THR A 58 -12.56 -1.92 -4.70
CA THR A 58 -11.27 -1.28 -5.03
C THR A 58 -10.12 -2.27 -4.86
N TYR A 59 -10.11 -3.03 -3.78
CA TYR A 59 -9.10 -4.06 -3.55
C TYR A 59 -9.07 -5.10 -4.68
N TYR A 60 -10.24 -5.60 -5.09
CA TYR A 60 -10.34 -6.57 -6.18
C TYR A 60 -9.93 -5.98 -7.54
N GLU A 61 -10.27 -4.73 -7.82
CA GLU A 61 -9.82 -4.02 -9.02
C GLU A 61 -8.30 -3.87 -9.06
N LEU A 62 -7.68 -3.56 -7.93
CA LEU A 62 -6.22 -3.46 -7.83
C LEU A 62 -5.53 -4.81 -8.09
N LEU A 63 -6.12 -5.92 -7.66
CA LEU A 63 -5.59 -7.26 -7.94
C LEU A 63 -5.57 -7.61 -9.43
N GLU A 64 -6.41 -6.98 -10.25
CA GLU A 64 -6.40 -7.17 -11.71
C GLU A 64 -5.19 -6.47 -12.37
N ASN A 65 -4.68 -5.39 -11.78
CA ASN A 65 -3.65 -4.54 -12.37
C ASN A 65 -2.29 -4.67 -11.68
N TYR A 66 -2.27 -5.07 -10.41
CA TYR A 66 -1.07 -5.17 -9.58
C TYR A 66 -0.99 -6.55 -8.95
N ASN A 67 0.21 -7.04 -8.72
CA ASN A 67 0.35 -8.27 -7.93
C ASN A 67 0.07 -7.97 -6.45
N GLN A 68 -0.27 -9.02 -5.71
CA GLN A 68 -0.66 -8.88 -4.30
C GLN A 68 0.46 -8.29 -3.43
N GLU A 69 1.72 -8.53 -3.76
CA GLU A 69 2.86 -7.98 -3.02
C GLU A 69 2.82 -6.46 -2.94
N VAL A 70 2.45 -5.77 -4.04
CA VAL A 70 2.32 -4.31 -4.06
C VAL A 70 1.24 -3.85 -3.08
N ILE A 71 0.09 -4.53 -3.09
CA ILE A 71 -1.03 -4.19 -2.21
C ILE A 71 -0.68 -4.46 -0.76
N ASP A 72 -0.03 -5.59 -0.48
CA ASP A 72 0.41 -5.95 0.86
C ASP A 72 1.41 -4.92 1.41
N ASP A 73 2.38 -4.51 0.59
CA ASP A 73 3.37 -3.50 0.98
C ASP A 73 2.72 -2.13 1.21
N TRP A 74 1.72 -1.77 0.40
CA TRP A 74 0.94 -0.55 0.63
C TRP A 74 0.24 -0.58 1.98
N LEU A 75 -0.43 -1.70 2.30
CA LEU A 75 -1.17 -1.87 3.54
C LEU A 75 -0.28 -1.97 4.78
N ASP A 76 0.99 -2.33 4.63
CA ASP A 76 1.97 -2.30 5.72
C ASP A 76 2.44 -0.87 6.06
N ILE A 77 2.35 0.04 5.10
CA ILE A 77 2.83 1.43 5.23
C ILE A 77 1.68 2.39 5.54
N PHE A 78 0.55 2.22 4.86
CA PHE A 78 -0.62 3.08 4.96
C PHE A 78 -1.79 2.35 5.60
N ARG A 79 -2.86 3.09 5.86
CA ARG A 79 -4.08 2.50 6.40
C ARG A 79 -4.92 1.82 5.32
N ILE A 80 -5.80 0.92 5.73
CA ILE A 80 -6.69 0.23 4.79
C ILE A 80 -7.66 1.19 4.09
N GLU A 81 -8.09 2.26 4.75
CA GLU A 81 -8.95 3.27 4.16
C GLU A 81 -8.27 4.09 3.05
N ASP A 82 -6.95 4.05 2.97
CA ASP A 82 -6.17 4.78 1.95
C ASP A 82 -5.94 3.98 0.67
N ILE A 83 -6.53 2.79 0.55
CA ILE A 83 -6.27 1.86 -0.58
C ILE A 83 -6.55 2.49 -1.95
N GLU A 84 -7.51 3.40 -2.03
CA GLU A 84 -7.84 4.08 -3.28
C GLU A 84 -6.71 4.97 -3.81
N ASN A 85 -5.77 5.35 -2.94
CA ASN A 85 -4.64 6.20 -3.32
C ASN A 85 -3.45 5.41 -3.88
N LEU A 86 -3.49 4.07 -3.84
CA LEU A 86 -2.37 3.24 -4.28
C LEU A 86 -2.01 3.49 -5.74
N GLU A 87 -2.98 3.44 -6.63
CA GLU A 87 -2.74 3.50 -8.07
C GLU A 87 -2.03 4.79 -8.50
N GLU A 88 -2.45 5.93 -7.96
CA GLU A 88 -1.88 7.23 -8.30
C GLU A 88 -0.49 7.47 -7.69
N ASN A 89 -0.15 6.72 -6.65
CA ASN A 89 1.05 6.97 -5.83
C ASN A 89 2.08 5.84 -5.90
N TYR A 90 1.84 4.82 -6.69
CA TYR A 90 2.80 3.73 -6.89
C TYR A 90 3.76 4.06 -8.04
N HIS A 91 5.05 3.96 -7.78
CA HIS A 91 6.14 4.31 -8.69
C HIS A 91 7.05 3.13 -9.04
N ASP A 92 6.47 1.97 -9.26
CA ASP A 92 7.18 0.74 -9.67
C ASP A 92 8.12 0.15 -8.61
N GLN A 93 8.75 -0.95 -8.98
CA GLN A 93 9.70 -1.68 -8.16
C GLN A 93 11.13 -1.35 -8.55
N TRP A 94 11.97 -1.10 -7.55
CA TRP A 94 13.37 -0.67 -7.71
C TRP A 94 14.27 -1.47 -6.77
N ASP A 95 15.53 -1.62 -7.13
CA ASP A 95 16.51 -2.28 -6.27
C ASP A 95 16.82 -1.47 -5.02
N SER A 96 16.72 -0.14 -5.11
CA SER A 96 16.93 0.77 -3.98
C SER A 96 16.28 2.14 -4.24
N GLY A 97 16.15 2.94 -3.19
CA GLY A 97 15.76 4.34 -3.33
C GLY A 97 16.73 5.15 -4.18
N ALA A 98 18.03 4.82 -4.11
CA ALA A 98 19.07 5.43 -4.95
C ALA A 98 18.80 5.21 -6.44
N ASP A 99 18.42 3.99 -6.84
CA ASP A 99 18.09 3.66 -8.23
C ASP A 99 16.86 4.40 -8.71
N PHE A 100 15.83 4.49 -7.86
CA PHE A 100 14.65 5.30 -8.15
C PHE A 100 15.02 6.78 -8.37
N ALA A 101 15.83 7.36 -7.48
CA ALA A 101 16.24 8.76 -7.55
C ALA A 101 17.05 9.03 -8.83
N GLU A 102 17.96 8.14 -9.20
CA GLU A 102 18.74 8.23 -10.43
C GLU A 102 17.83 8.23 -11.67
N ASN A 103 16.92 7.28 -11.75
CA ASN A 103 15.97 7.19 -12.87
C ASN A 103 15.10 8.44 -12.95
N PHE A 104 14.55 8.88 -11.83
CA PHE A 104 13.70 10.07 -11.76
C PHE A 104 14.43 11.32 -12.23
N CYS A 105 15.65 11.56 -11.75
CA CYS A 105 16.44 12.72 -12.14
C CYS A 105 16.83 12.70 -13.62
N ASN A 106 17.13 11.53 -14.17
CA ASN A 106 17.42 11.37 -15.60
C ASN A 106 16.17 11.64 -16.45
N ASP A 107 15.03 11.11 -16.08
CA ASP A 107 13.77 11.30 -16.82
C ASP A 107 13.29 12.74 -16.79
N CYS A 108 13.47 13.44 -15.66
CA CYS A 108 13.10 14.84 -15.51
C CYS A 108 14.12 15.82 -16.10
N GLY A 109 15.25 15.34 -16.61
CA GLY A 109 16.29 16.18 -17.21
C GLY A 109 17.04 17.04 -16.21
N TYR A 110 17.12 16.63 -14.95
CA TYR A 110 17.89 17.37 -13.93
C TYR A 110 19.39 17.20 -14.05
N ILE A 111 19.83 16.18 -14.78
CA ILE A 111 21.25 15.89 -14.97
C ILE A 111 21.73 16.60 -16.24
N PRO A 112 22.78 17.48 -16.16
CA PRO A 112 23.32 18.14 -17.34
C PRO A 112 23.86 17.11 -18.35
N LYS A 113 23.50 17.27 -19.62
CA LYS A 113 23.93 16.36 -20.68
C LYS A 113 25.43 16.42 -20.96
N ASP A 114 26.07 17.54 -20.64
CA ASP A 114 27.49 17.79 -20.82
C ASP A 114 28.32 17.56 -19.56
N MET A 115 27.73 16.98 -18.53
CA MET A 115 28.44 16.63 -17.31
C MET A 115 29.55 15.62 -17.62
N PRO A 116 30.80 15.91 -17.23
CA PRO A 116 31.92 14.97 -17.45
C PRO A 116 31.65 13.62 -16.79
N THR A 117 32.04 12.53 -17.44
CA THR A 117 31.79 11.17 -16.96
C THR A 117 32.50 10.82 -15.66
N TRP A 118 33.55 11.59 -15.31
CA TRP A 118 34.30 11.40 -14.07
C TRP A 118 33.65 12.09 -12.86
N ILE A 119 32.66 12.94 -13.07
CA ILE A 119 31.86 13.50 -11.99
C ILE A 119 30.79 12.46 -11.64
N LYS A 120 30.74 12.08 -10.37
CA LYS A 120 29.77 11.09 -9.87
C LYS A 120 28.77 11.75 -8.94
N ILE A 121 27.52 11.34 -9.05
CA ILE A 121 26.43 11.76 -8.17
C ILE A 121 26.27 10.69 -7.10
N ASP A 122 26.18 11.11 -5.86
CA ASP A 122 25.86 10.21 -4.75
C ASP A 122 24.33 10.02 -4.69
N TRP A 123 23.85 8.96 -5.32
CA TRP A 123 22.41 8.69 -5.43
C TRP A 123 21.79 8.27 -4.10
N GLU A 124 22.55 7.68 -3.18
CA GLU A 124 22.04 7.37 -1.85
C GLU A 124 21.77 8.64 -1.04
N GLU A 125 22.70 9.59 -1.05
CA GLU A 125 22.49 10.89 -0.40
C GLU A 125 21.39 11.69 -1.11
N THR A 126 21.31 11.60 -2.44
CA THR A 126 20.23 12.23 -3.22
C THR A 126 18.86 11.68 -2.82
N TRP A 127 18.73 10.37 -2.66
CA TRP A 127 17.50 9.76 -2.15
C TRP A 127 17.16 10.29 -0.76
N LYS A 128 18.11 10.27 0.18
CA LYS A 128 17.88 10.70 1.56
C LYS A 128 17.47 12.16 1.65
N ASP A 129 18.17 13.05 0.93
CA ASP A 129 17.98 14.48 1.08
C ASP A 129 16.86 15.03 0.19
N GLY A 130 16.63 14.43 -0.97
CA GLY A 130 15.72 14.94 -1.98
C GLY A 130 14.41 14.18 -2.14
N PHE A 131 14.35 12.91 -1.77
CA PHE A 131 13.21 12.05 -2.07
C PHE A 131 12.53 11.44 -0.84
N SER A 132 13.28 11.08 0.20
CA SER A 132 12.75 10.35 1.35
C SER A 132 11.71 11.12 2.17
N TRP A 133 11.53 12.40 1.91
CA TRP A 133 10.47 13.22 2.51
C TRP A 133 9.12 13.00 1.85
N ASP A 134 9.12 12.71 0.55
CA ASP A 134 7.91 12.58 -0.27
C ASP A 134 7.65 11.16 -0.76
N TYR A 135 8.62 10.27 -0.61
CA TYR A 135 8.56 8.89 -1.07
C TYR A 135 9.03 7.94 -0.01
N THR A 136 8.53 6.71 -0.05
CA THR A 136 9.03 5.59 0.75
C THR A 136 9.26 4.39 -0.15
N ILE A 137 10.13 3.50 0.30
CA ILE A 137 10.40 2.24 -0.39
C ILE A 137 10.17 1.08 0.57
N SER A 138 9.42 0.08 0.12
CA SER A 138 9.18 -1.13 0.91
C SER A 138 10.40 -2.07 0.89
N ASP A 139 10.40 -3.08 1.75
CA ASP A 139 11.44 -4.10 1.77
C ASP A 139 11.53 -4.89 0.45
N ASN A 140 10.43 -4.98 -0.28
CA ASN A 140 10.37 -5.61 -1.61
C ASN A 140 10.74 -4.65 -2.75
N GLY A 141 11.07 -3.41 -2.46
CA GLY A 141 11.52 -2.42 -3.44
C GLY A 141 10.40 -1.61 -4.09
N HIS A 142 9.17 -1.71 -3.62
CA HIS A 142 8.07 -0.91 -4.15
C HIS A 142 8.13 0.52 -3.61
N VAL A 143 8.13 1.49 -4.52
CA VAL A 143 8.21 2.92 -4.17
C VAL A 143 6.83 3.55 -4.23
N PHE A 144 6.48 4.26 -3.17
CA PHE A 144 5.21 4.98 -3.06
C PHE A 144 5.44 6.45 -2.71
N ASN A 145 4.66 7.34 -3.33
CA ASN A 145 4.59 8.74 -2.91
C ASN A 145 3.79 8.81 -1.59
N THR A 146 4.30 9.55 -0.63
CA THR A 146 3.69 9.72 0.70
C THR A 146 3.13 11.11 0.93
N SER A 147 3.24 12.02 -0.05
CA SER A 147 2.87 13.44 0.07
C SER A 147 1.52 13.77 -0.57
N TRP A 148 0.62 12.82 -0.61
CA TRP A 148 -0.74 13.00 -1.12
C TRP A 148 -1.75 13.36 -0.02
#